data_725a8c753825d392493d8880bd639ebc
#
_entry.id   725a8c753825d392493d8880bd639ebc
#
_cell.length_a   1.000
_cell.length_b   1.000
_cell.length_c   1.000
_cell.angle_alpha   90.00
_cell.angle_beta   90.00
_cell.angle_gamma   90.00
#
_symmetry.space_group_name_H-M   'P 1'
#
loop_
_entity.id
_entity.type
_entity.pdbx_description
1 polymer ?
#
loop_
_entity_poly.entity_id
_entity_poly.type
_entity_poly.pdbx_seq_one_letter_code
_entity_poly.pdbx_strand_id
1 'polypeptide(L)'
;MPDSKKTLYLLDAMALAYRAHFVFISRPLINSKGFNTSATYGFTSALVKLIEDHGINHVAVVFDVMGEGGTFRDEMYEEYKAHRDPPPEELIANLPYIKQVVEAMDIPVVEVEGVEADDVIGTLAKQVERDGFEVVIVSPDKDFMQLLSPHVSMFRPAYRGEGFDPVTQETFRAKYDLEPEQF
;
A
#
# COMPACT_ATOMS: atom_id res chain seq x y z
N MET A 1 28.11 16.39 8.24
CA MET A 1 27.57 15.20 7.58
C MET A 1 26.50 15.71 6.62
N PRO A 2 26.43 15.29 5.36
CA PRO A 2 25.30 15.67 4.54
C PRO A 2 24.04 15.18 5.23
N ASP A 3 23.06 16.06 5.38
CA ASP A 3 21.73 15.75 5.93
C ASP A 3 21.19 14.56 5.13
N SER A 4 21.08 13.40 5.77
CA SER A 4 20.45 12.25 5.12
C SER A 4 19.02 12.66 4.84
N LYS A 5 18.66 12.76 3.56
CA LYS A 5 17.29 13.10 3.17
C LYS A 5 16.34 12.18 3.92
N LYS A 6 15.35 12.78 4.55
CA LYS A 6 14.31 12.01 5.25
C LYS A 6 13.45 11.31 4.21
N THR A 7 13.23 10.03 4.40
CA THR A 7 12.39 9.21 3.50
C THR A 7 11.12 8.80 4.22
N LEU A 8 9.96 9.11 3.64
CA LEU A 8 8.66 8.63 4.11
C LEU A 8 8.21 7.43 3.28
N TYR A 9 7.84 6.36 3.96
CA TYR A 9 7.21 5.18 3.34
C TYR A 9 5.70 5.23 3.54
N LEU A 10 4.93 5.17 2.44
CA LEU A 10 3.47 5.15 2.42
C LEU A 10 3.01 3.78 1.95
N LEU A 11 2.39 3.02 2.84
CA LEU A 11 1.93 1.66 2.56
C LEU A 11 0.43 1.65 2.24
N ASP A 12 0.07 1.04 1.13
CA ASP A 12 -1.30 0.75 0.74
C ASP A 12 -1.78 -0.52 1.46
N ALA A 13 -2.61 -0.33 2.49
CA ALA A 13 -3.03 -1.43 3.35
C ALA A 13 -3.86 -2.47 2.62
N MET A 14 -4.87 -2.04 1.85
CA MET A 14 -5.79 -2.94 1.18
C MET A 14 -5.09 -3.77 0.12
N ALA A 15 -4.30 -3.14 -0.75
CA ALA A 15 -3.63 -3.85 -1.83
C ALA A 15 -2.56 -4.84 -1.30
N LEU A 16 -1.84 -4.48 -0.23
CA LEU A 16 -0.88 -5.39 0.42
C LEU A 16 -1.58 -6.55 1.13
N ALA A 17 -2.70 -6.30 1.83
CA ALA A 17 -3.51 -7.34 2.48
C ALA A 17 -4.15 -8.28 1.44
N TYR A 18 -4.65 -7.73 0.33
CA TYR A 18 -5.20 -8.51 -0.78
C TYR A 18 -4.13 -9.46 -1.35
N ARG A 19 -2.95 -8.94 -1.66
CA ARG A 19 -1.83 -9.76 -2.12
C ARG A 19 -1.47 -10.85 -1.09
N ALA A 20 -1.38 -10.50 0.20
CA ALA A 20 -1.06 -11.46 1.25
C ALA A 20 -2.11 -12.58 1.32
N HIS A 21 -3.40 -12.26 1.22
CA HIS A 21 -4.48 -13.25 1.17
C HIS A 21 -4.27 -14.24 0.03
N PHE A 22 -4.03 -13.76 -1.19
CA PHE A 22 -3.89 -14.62 -2.37
C PHE A 22 -2.59 -15.42 -2.42
N VAL A 23 -1.52 -14.96 -1.79
CA VAL A 23 -0.28 -15.75 -1.65
C VAL A 23 -0.55 -17.07 -0.89
N PHE A 24 -1.44 -17.06 0.08
CA PHE A 24 -1.79 -18.22 0.90
C PHE A 24 -3.06 -18.94 0.47
N ILE A 25 -3.68 -18.57 -0.66
CA ILE A 25 -5.00 -19.10 -1.07
C ILE A 25 -5.02 -20.64 -1.22
N SER A 26 -3.93 -21.24 -1.71
CA SER A 26 -3.80 -22.67 -1.85
C SER A 26 -3.45 -23.42 -0.55
N ARG A 27 -2.94 -22.69 0.45
CA ARG A 27 -2.53 -23.24 1.74
C ARG A 27 -2.75 -22.20 2.85
N PRO A 28 -4.01 -21.95 3.23
CA PRO A 28 -4.35 -20.91 4.19
C PRO A 28 -3.83 -21.23 5.59
N LEU A 29 -3.49 -20.18 6.33
CA LEU A 29 -3.03 -20.25 7.71
C LEU A 29 -4.22 -20.13 8.65
N ILE A 30 -4.73 -21.29 9.09
CA ILE A 30 -5.89 -21.35 9.99
C ILE A 30 -5.42 -21.47 11.43
N ASN A 31 -5.91 -20.58 12.31
CA ASN A 31 -5.60 -20.65 13.74
C ASN A 31 -6.44 -21.74 14.44
N SER A 32 -6.16 -21.98 15.74
CA SER A 32 -6.84 -23.00 16.56
C SER A 32 -8.35 -22.77 16.74
N LYS A 33 -8.86 -21.58 16.38
CA LYS A 33 -10.29 -21.23 16.42
C LYS A 33 -10.98 -21.33 15.07
N GLY A 34 -10.27 -21.83 14.03
CA GLY A 34 -10.79 -21.95 12.68
C GLY A 34 -10.77 -20.66 11.86
N PHE A 35 -10.14 -19.60 12.36
CA PHE A 35 -10.04 -18.31 11.66
C PHE A 35 -8.84 -18.31 10.72
N ASN A 36 -9.05 -17.86 9.48
CA ASN A 36 -7.99 -17.68 8.49
C ASN A 36 -7.20 -16.40 8.78
N THR A 37 -5.92 -16.57 9.16
CA THR A 37 -5.02 -15.46 9.53
C THR A 37 -4.03 -15.09 8.42
N SER A 38 -4.20 -15.66 7.22
CA SER A 38 -3.23 -15.54 6.12
C SER A 38 -2.91 -14.09 5.75
N ALA A 39 -3.94 -13.25 5.60
CA ALA A 39 -3.75 -11.86 5.21
C ALA A 39 -3.04 -11.07 6.32
N THR A 40 -3.45 -11.25 7.58
CA THR A 40 -2.80 -10.60 8.73
C THR A 40 -1.34 -11.04 8.85
N TYR A 41 -1.07 -12.33 8.76
CA TYR A 41 0.30 -12.85 8.83
C TYR A 41 1.17 -12.33 7.68
N GLY A 42 0.69 -12.43 6.45
CA GLY A 42 1.46 -12.03 5.27
C GLY A 42 1.73 -10.53 5.23
N PHE A 43 0.73 -9.71 5.58
CA PHE A 43 0.90 -8.26 5.71
C PHE A 43 1.94 -7.92 6.79
N THR A 44 1.78 -8.48 8.00
CA THR A 44 2.69 -8.23 9.12
C THR A 44 4.12 -8.64 8.79
N SER A 45 4.30 -9.82 8.19
CA SER A 45 5.63 -10.30 7.79
C SER A 45 6.29 -9.39 6.75
N ALA A 46 5.52 -8.91 5.77
CA ALA A 46 6.00 -7.97 4.76
C ALA A 46 6.40 -6.62 5.39
N LEU A 47 5.59 -6.11 6.32
CA LEU A 47 5.85 -4.85 7.03
C LEU A 47 7.12 -4.94 7.88
N VAL A 48 7.25 -5.99 8.69
CA VAL A 48 8.44 -6.20 9.54
C VAL A 48 9.68 -6.31 8.67
N LYS A 49 9.63 -7.13 7.63
CA LYS A 49 10.75 -7.29 6.69
C LYS A 49 11.14 -5.98 6.00
N LEU A 50 10.16 -5.20 5.58
CA LEU A 50 10.39 -3.88 4.98
C LEU A 50 11.15 -2.95 5.94
N ILE A 51 10.72 -2.91 7.21
CA ILE A 51 11.35 -2.08 8.24
C ILE A 51 12.79 -2.54 8.52
N GLU A 52 13.01 -3.85 8.65
CA GLU A 52 14.32 -4.43 8.94
C GLU A 52 15.30 -4.23 7.77
N ASP A 53 14.88 -4.54 6.54
CA ASP A 53 15.74 -4.50 5.36
C ASP A 53 16.16 -3.05 4.99
N HIS A 54 15.32 -2.05 5.29
CA HIS A 54 15.53 -0.68 4.85
C HIS A 54 15.79 0.33 5.98
N GLY A 55 15.76 -0.11 7.25
CA GLY A 55 16.00 0.76 8.41
C GLY A 55 15.04 1.95 8.47
N ILE A 56 13.75 1.70 8.25
CA ILE A 56 12.71 2.73 8.08
C ILE A 56 12.45 3.46 9.40
N ASN A 57 12.49 4.81 9.35
CA ASN A 57 12.20 5.67 10.50
C ASN A 57 10.91 6.49 10.34
N HIS A 58 10.41 6.63 9.10
CA HIS A 58 9.17 7.35 8.82
C HIS A 58 8.32 6.47 7.92
N VAL A 59 7.21 5.99 8.46
CA VAL A 59 6.27 5.11 7.76
C VAL A 59 4.86 5.46 8.19
N ALA A 60 3.91 5.36 7.26
CA ALA A 60 2.48 5.40 7.55
C ALA A 60 1.77 4.35 6.71
N VAL A 61 0.71 3.78 7.27
CA VAL A 61 -0.14 2.81 6.58
C VAL A 61 -1.48 3.46 6.30
N VAL A 62 -1.86 3.50 5.02
CA VAL A 62 -3.09 4.14 4.55
C VAL A 62 -4.14 3.07 4.30
N PHE A 63 -5.31 3.25 4.92
CA PHE A 63 -6.44 2.35 4.78
C PHE A 63 -7.59 3.05 4.05
N ASP A 64 -8.33 2.28 3.26
CA ASP A 64 -9.63 2.71 2.79
C ASP A 64 -10.62 2.74 3.94
N VAL A 65 -11.44 3.79 4.02
CA VAL A 65 -12.54 3.84 4.99
C VAL A 65 -13.67 2.95 4.49
N MET A 66 -13.85 1.83 5.16
CA MET A 66 -14.96 0.91 4.91
C MET A 66 -16.23 1.48 5.56
N GLY A 67 -17.03 2.23 4.83
CA GLY A 67 -18.26 2.86 5.33
C GLY A 67 -19.42 2.80 4.34
N GLU A 68 -20.65 3.02 4.84
CA GLU A 68 -21.90 3.01 4.04
C GLU A 68 -22.01 4.20 3.04
N GLY A 69 -21.08 5.18 3.14
CA GLY A 69 -21.17 6.44 2.38
C GLY A 69 -20.59 6.41 0.98
N GLY A 70 -19.88 5.33 0.59
CA GLY A 70 -19.11 5.33 -0.66
C GLY A 70 -17.96 6.36 -0.66
N THR A 71 -17.36 6.58 -1.83
CA THR A 71 -16.33 7.59 -2.04
C THR A 71 -16.87 8.71 -2.93
N PHE A 72 -16.19 9.85 -2.96
CA PHE A 72 -16.56 10.94 -3.88
C PHE A 72 -16.59 10.48 -5.36
N ARG A 73 -15.88 9.40 -5.71
CA ARG A 73 -15.87 8.81 -7.06
C ARG A 73 -17.17 8.08 -7.36
N ASP A 74 -17.77 7.44 -6.35
CA ASP A 74 -19.09 6.80 -6.50
C ASP A 74 -20.19 7.85 -6.70
N GLU A 75 -20.08 9.02 -6.06
CA GLU A 75 -20.98 10.15 -6.25
C GLU A 75 -20.85 10.77 -7.65
N MET A 76 -19.63 10.81 -8.21
CA MET A 76 -19.37 11.39 -9.54
C MET A 76 -19.76 10.43 -10.67
N TYR A 77 -19.69 9.13 -10.46
CA TYR A 77 -19.93 8.12 -11.47
C TYR A 77 -20.48 6.83 -10.86
N GLU A 78 -21.81 6.63 -10.95
CA GLU A 78 -22.53 5.49 -10.34
C GLU A 78 -22.01 4.10 -10.77
N GLU A 79 -21.42 4.00 -11.97
CA GLU A 79 -20.84 2.75 -12.47
C GLU A 79 -19.37 2.54 -12.03
N TYR A 80 -18.82 3.46 -11.22
CA TYR A 80 -17.44 3.33 -10.75
C TYR A 80 -17.27 2.04 -9.94
N LYS A 81 -16.36 1.19 -10.39
CA LYS A 81 -16.09 -0.13 -9.78
C LYS A 81 -17.30 -1.08 -9.67
N ALA A 82 -18.48 -0.75 -10.25
CA ALA A 82 -19.69 -1.57 -10.16
C ALA A 82 -19.51 -3.02 -10.69
N HIS A 83 -18.52 -3.24 -11.55
CA HIS A 83 -18.21 -4.56 -12.12
C HIS A 83 -17.10 -5.31 -11.36
N ARG A 84 -16.57 -4.77 -10.25
CA ARG A 84 -15.57 -5.47 -9.43
C ARG A 84 -16.27 -6.45 -8.50
N ASP A 85 -15.77 -7.67 -8.46
CA ASP A 85 -16.17 -8.62 -7.43
C ASP A 85 -15.81 -8.05 -6.04
N PRO A 86 -16.68 -8.22 -5.05
CA PRO A 86 -16.38 -7.78 -3.69
C PRO A 86 -15.14 -8.52 -3.16
N PRO A 87 -14.34 -7.86 -2.31
CA PRO A 87 -13.21 -8.53 -1.66
C PRO A 87 -13.69 -9.78 -0.90
N PRO A 88 -12.86 -10.86 -0.85
CA PRO A 88 -13.20 -12.06 -0.08
C PRO A 88 -13.56 -11.72 1.37
N GLU A 89 -14.64 -12.32 1.90
CA GLU A 89 -15.07 -12.10 3.29
C GLU A 89 -13.95 -12.38 4.30
N GLU A 90 -13.14 -13.41 4.06
CA GLU A 90 -11.99 -13.74 4.90
C GLU A 90 -10.93 -12.63 4.89
N LEU A 91 -10.73 -11.94 3.78
CA LEU A 91 -9.83 -10.79 3.71
C LEU A 91 -10.38 -9.62 4.54
N ILE A 92 -11.66 -9.29 4.34
CA ILE A 92 -12.32 -8.22 5.09
C ILE A 92 -12.24 -8.47 6.60
N ALA A 93 -12.48 -9.72 7.02
CA ALA A 93 -12.38 -10.12 8.44
C ALA A 93 -10.96 -9.95 9.01
N ASN A 94 -9.92 -9.91 8.19
CA ASN A 94 -8.53 -9.68 8.62
C ASN A 94 -8.16 -8.20 8.76
N LEU A 95 -8.82 -7.28 8.07
CA LEU A 95 -8.43 -5.85 8.07
C LEU A 95 -8.38 -5.22 9.46
N PRO A 96 -9.37 -5.47 10.37
CA PRO A 96 -9.29 -4.95 11.74
C PRO A 96 -8.07 -5.45 12.52
N TYR A 97 -7.64 -6.70 12.27
CA TYR A 97 -6.45 -7.26 12.92
C TYR A 97 -5.17 -6.67 12.34
N ILE A 98 -5.12 -6.44 11.03
CA ILE A 98 -4.00 -5.75 10.37
C ILE A 98 -3.85 -4.34 10.97
N LYS A 99 -4.95 -3.61 11.11
CA LYS A 99 -4.95 -2.27 11.72
C LYS A 99 -4.44 -2.30 13.15
N GLN A 100 -4.93 -3.23 13.98
CA GLN A 100 -4.46 -3.43 15.34
C GLN A 100 -2.95 -3.72 15.43
N VAL A 101 -2.41 -4.52 14.49
CA VAL A 101 -0.97 -4.78 14.42
C VAL A 101 -0.20 -3.49 14.11
N VAL A 102 -0.64 -2.72 13.12
CA VAL A 102 0.00 -1.45 12.75
C VAL A 102 0.01 -0.48 13.93
N GLU A 103 -1.12 -0.32 14.61
CA GLU A 103 -1.26 0.51 15.82
C GLU A 103 -0.37 0.02 16.97
N ALA A 104 -0.31 -1.31 17.19
CA ALA A 104 0.53 -1.91 18.23
C ALA A 104 2.04 -1.75 17.95
N MET A 105 2.43 -1.53 16.69
CA MET A 105 3.80 -1.20 16.29
C MET A 105 4.11 0.30 16.37
N ASP A 106 3.19 1.12 16.88
CA ASP A 106 3.29 2.59 16.95
C ASP A 106 3.50 3.24 15.58
N ILE A 107 2.89 2.64 14.54
CA ILE A 107 2.92 3.15 13.16
C ILE A 107 1.62 3.95 12.90
N PRO A 108 1.73 5.18 12.37
CA PRO A 108 0.57 5.97 12.01
C PRO A 108 -0.36 5.25 11.02
N VAL A 109 -1.64 5.16 11.39
CA VAL A 109 -2.74 4.76 10.51
C VAL A 109 -3.38 6.01 9.94
N VAL A 110 -3.51 6.07 8.62
CA VAL A 110 -4.15 7.18 7.92
C VAL A 110 -5.42 6.66 7.23
N GLU A 111 -6.52 7.32 7.54
CA GLU A 111 -7.84 7.06 6.95
C GLU A 111 -8.53 8.39 6.71
N VAL A 112 -9.15 8.55 5.53
CA VAL A 112 -9.91 9.77 5.20
C VAL A 112 -11.29 9.35 4.71
N GLU A 113 -12.32 9.78 5.41
CA GLU A 113 -13.70 9.45 5.07
C GLU A 113 -14.08 10.00 3.68
N GLY A 114 -14.71 9.17 2.86
CA GLY A 114 -15.14 9.53 1.50
C GLY A 114 -14.02 9.61 0.46
N VAL A 115 -12.78 9.25 0.83
CA VAL A 115 -11.61 9.29 -0.06
C VAL A 115 -10.94 7.92 -0.09
N GLU A 116 -10.57 7.45 -1.28
CA GLU A 116 -9.84 6.19 -1.43
C GLU A 116 -8.39 6.32 -0.94
N ALA A 117 -7.82 5.21 -0.45
CA ALA A 117 -6.42 5.17 -0.01
C ALA A 117 -5.45 5.65 -1.10
N ASP A 118 -5.73 5.35 -2.37
CA ASP A 118 -4.91 5.76 -3.51
C ASP A 118 -4.80 7.30 -3.63
N ASP A 119 -5.92 8.01 -3.44
CA ASP A 119 -5.96 9.48 -3.49
C ASP A 119 -5.24 10.09 -2.28
N VAL A 120 -5.38 9.47 -1.12
CA VAL A 120 -4.68 9.88 0.11
C VAL A 120 -3.16 9.70 -0.05
N ILE A 121 -2.72 8.53 -0.53
CA ILE A 121 -1.29 8.24 -0.79
C ILE A 121 -0.75 9.24 -1.82
N GLY A 122 -1.44 9.45 -2.93
CA GLY A 122 -1.01 10.39 -3.97
C GLY A 122 -0.89 11.82 -3.46
N THR A 123 -1.86 12.26 -2.64
CA THR A 123 -1.84 13.59 -2.02
C THR A 123 -0.67 13.75 -1.06
N LEU A 124 -0.49 12.79 -0.15
CA LEU A 124 0.61 12.81 0.82
C LEU A 124 1.97 12.76 0.12
N ALA A 125 2.13 11.90 -0.89
CA ALA A 125 3.37 11.80 -1.64
C ALA A 125 3.76 13.16 -2.25
N LYS A 126 2.81 13.85 -2.89
CA LYS A 126 3.05 15.16 -3.50
C LYS A 126 3.30 16.27 -2.47
N GLN A 127 2.64 16.23 -1.30
CA GLN A 127 2.88 17.22 -0.24
C GLN A 127 4.26 17.03 0.37
N VAL A 128 4.60 15.80 0.74
CA VAL A 128 5.85 15.47 1.43
C VAL A 128 7.06 15.66 0.51
N GLU A 129 6.91 15.39 -0.79
CA GLU A 129 7.93 15.71 -1.81
C GLU A 129 8.24 17.22 -1.85
N ARG A 130 7.19 18.07 -1.82
CA ARG A 130 7.36 19.55 -1.77
C ARG A 130 8.07 20.03 -0.51
N ASP A 131 7.92 19.30 0.60
CA ASP A 131 8.60 19.56 1.87
C ASP A 131 10.05 19.05 1.89
N GLY A 132 10.53 18.52 0.76
CA GLY A 132 11.92 18.11 0.56
C GLY A 132 12.26 16.70 1.04
N PHE A 133 11.26 15.86 1.28
CA PHE A 133 11.47 14.45 1.59
C PHE A 133 11.62 13.60 0.32
N GLU A 134 12.28 12.46 0.45
CA GLU A 134 12.10 11.34 -0.46
C GLU A 134 10.85 10.55 -0.06
N VAL A 135 10.11 10.02 -1.03
CA VAL A 135 8.91 9.23 -0.77
C VAL A 135 9.02 7.86 -1.43
N VAL A 136 8.62 6.83 -0.70
CA VAL A 136 8.51 5.46 -1.21
C VAL A 136 7.08 4.99 -1.04
N ILE A 137 6.35 4.80 -2.15
CA ILE A 137 5.02 4.21 -2.15
C ILE A 137 5.17 2.69 -2.17
N VAL A 138 4.58 2.01 -1.20
CA VAL A 138 4.66 0.54 -1.09
C VAL A 138 3.30 -0.06 -1.43
N SER A 139 3.15 -0.49 -2.68
CA SER A 139 1.91 -1.08 -3.19
C SER A 139 2.20 -2.03 -4.37
N PRO A 140 1.42 -3.11 -4.56
CA PRO A 140 1.42 -3.89 -5.78
C PRO A 140 0.77 -3.16 -6.97
N ASP A 141 -0.03 -2.11 -6.71
CA ASP A 141 -0.77 -1.40 -7.74
C ASP A 141 0.17 -0.59 -8.64
N LYS A 142 0.09 -0.86 -9.93
CA LYS A 142 0.92 -0.20 -10.94
C LYS A 142 0.49 1.24 -11.21
N ASP A 143 -0.74 1.61 -10.88
CA ASP A 143 -1.27 2.93 -11.18
C ASP A 143 -0.54 4.03 -10.40
N PHE A 144 0.09 3.69 -9.28
CA PHE A 144 1.02 4.60 -8.59
C PHE A 144 2.27 4.97 -9.40
N MET A 145 2.60 4.24 -10.47
CA MET A 145 3.75 4.58 -11.31
C MET A 145 3.62 5.96 -11.97
N GLN A 146 2.40 6.47 -12.15
CA GLN A 146 2.14 7.84 -12.62
C GLN A 146 2.68 8.93 -11.68
N LEU A 147 2.96 8.58 -10.41
CA LEU A 147 3.45 9.52 -9.40
C LEU A 147 4.98 9.57 -9.30
N LEU A 148 5.68 8.68 -10.02
CA LEU A 148 7.14 8.61 -9.96
C LEU A 148 7.78 9.93 -10.37
N SER A 149 8.78 10.34 -9.61
CA SER A 149 9.56 11.54 -9.83
C SER A 149 11.01 11.33 -9.38
N PRO A 150 11.91 12.31 -9.49
CA PRO A 150 13.25 12.20 -8.91
C PRO A 150 13.26 11.97 -7.39
N HIS A 151 12.15 12.25 -6.69
CA HIS A 151 12.01 12.14 -5.23
C HIS A 151 10.90 11.19 -4.78
N VAL A 152 10.10 10.67 -5.72
CA VAL A 152 9.05 9.66 -5.44
C VAL A 152 9.40 8.39 -6.17
N SER A 153 9.60 7.32 -5.43
CA SER A 153 9.81 5.96 -5.93
C SER A 153 8.73 5.03 -5.40
N MET A 154 8.72 3.82 -5.89
CA MET A 154 7.76 2.81 -5.49
C MET A 154 8.47 1.50 -5.16
N PHE A 155 8.00 0.81 -4.14
CA PHE A 155 8.36 -0.56 -3.83
C PHE A 155 7.18 -1.47 -4.14
N ARG A 156 7.38 -2.40 -5.05
CA ARG A 156 6.39 -3.41 -5.38
C ARG A 156 6.77 -4.73 -4.75
N PRO A 157 5.84 -5.44 -4.08
CA PRO A 157 6.13 -6.77 -3.59
C PRO A 157 6.67 -7.66 -4.72
N ALA A 158 7.79 -8.32 -4.50
CA ALA A 158 8.45 -9.15 -5.50
C ALA A 158 7.51 -10.23 -6.05
N TYR A 159 7.57 -10.49 -7.36
CA TYR A 159 6.74 -11.51 -8.00
C TYR A 159 7.10 -12.92 -7.51
N ARG A 160 8.38 -13.18 -7.27
CA ARG A 160 8.89 -14.43 -6.72
C ARG A 160 9.80 -14.15 -5.53
N GLY A 161 9.65 -14.94 -4.47
CA GLY A 161 10.43 -14.78 -3.25
C GLY A 161 9.83 -13.74 -2.30
N GLU A 162 10.64 -13.35 -1.33
CA GLU A 162 10.30 -12.36 -0.32
C GLU A 162 10.94 -11.01 -0.67
N GLY A 163 10.31 -9.91 -0.20
CA GLY A 163 10.83 -8.56 -0.33
C GLY A 163 10.12 -7.72 -1.37
N PHE A 164 10.79 -6.66 -1.82
CA PHE A 164 10.21 -5.62 -2.67
C PHE A 164 11.16 -5.27 -3.81
N ASP A 165 10.60 -5.13 -5.01
CA ASP A 165 11.30 -4.66 -6.19
C ASP A 165 11.15 -3.13 -6.28
N PRO A 166 12.26 -2.36 -6.29
CA PRO A 166 12.19 -0.92 -6.43
C PRO A 166 11.81 -0.53 -7.86
N VAL A 167 10.94 0.46 -7.98
CA VAL A 167 10.57 1.10 -9.24
C VAL A 167 10.86 2.59 -9.11
N THR A 168 11.76 3.08 -9.93
CA THR A 168 12.13 4.50 -10.01
C THR A 168 11.68 5.08 -11.34
N GLN A 169 11.67 6.41 -11.45
CA GLN A 169 11.40 7.08 -12.71
C GLN A 169 12.33 6.58 -13.84
N GLU A 170 13.61 6.31 -13.54
CA GLU A 170 14.58 5.81 -14.51
C GLU A 170 14.23 4.40 -14.99
N THR A 171 13.94 3.49 -14.05
CA THR A 171 13.56 2.10 -14.40
C THR A 171 12.23 2.05 -15.13
N PHE A 172 11.30 2.97 -14.81
CA PHE A 172 10.03 3.13 -15.50
C PHE A 172 10.23 3.55 -16.95
N ARG A 173 10.99 4.63 -17.19
CA ARG A 173 11.33 5.11 -18.56
C ARG A 173 12.01 4.03 -19.38
N ALA A 174 12.98 3.34 -18.81
CA ALA A 174 13.70 2.26 -19.48
C ALA A 174 12.79 1.10 -19.91
N LYS A 175 11.70 0.86 -19.15
CA LYS A 175 10.78 -0.24 -19.40
C LYS A 175 9.65 0.10 -20.37
N TYR A 176 9.08 1.30 -20.24
CA TYR A 176 7.84 1.67 -20.92
C TYR A 176 8.06 2.66 -22.07
N ASP A 177 9.23 3.30 -22.14
CA ASP A 177 9.54 4.39 -23.08
C ASP A 177 8.53 5.56 -22.99
N LEU A 178 8.07 5.85 -21.76
CA LEU A 178 7.08 6.88 -21.39
C LEU A 178 7.59 7.69 -20.22
N GLU A 179 7.04 8.89 -20.07
CA GLU A 179 7.10 9.63 -18.80
C GLU A 179 6.01 9.12 -17.84
N PRO A 180 6.24 9.15 -16.50
CA PRO A 180 5.25 8.70 -15.53
C PRO A 180 3.86 9.32 -15.70
N GLU A 181 3.78 10.61 -16.04
CA GLU A 181 2.53 11.32 -16.26
C GLU A 181 1.74 10.87 -17.50
N GLN A 182 2.35 10.04 -18.35
CA GLN A 182 1.73 9.48 -19.55
C GLN A 182 1.18 8.06 -19.30
N PHE A 183 1.43 7.50 -18.11
CA PHE A 183 0.98 6.16 -17.72
C PHE A 183 -0.44 6.18 -17.20
#